data_230b9ed2b2699de38bb7001e9fbdac67
#
_entry.id   230b9ed2b2699de38bb7001e9fbdac67
#
_cell.length_a   1.000
_cell.length_b   1.000
_cell.length_c   1.000
_cell.angle_alpha   90.00
_cell.angle_beta   90.00
_cell.angle_gamma   90.00
#
_symmetry.space_group_name_H-M   'P 1'
#
loop_
_entity.id
_entity.type
_entity.pdbx_description
1 polymer ?
#
loop_
_entity_poly.entity_id
_entity_poly.type
_entity_poly.pdbx_seq_one_letter_code
_entity_poly.pdbx_strand_id
1 'polypeptide(L)'
;MDLEPGEHLIFEGHPSWRSIIGFYLKGLVLVAIAAAIAYFASSTGTAVLAALVLLVIVLAGGYLKRLFTTYTITDHRLHIRRGIIARAEQQTLVNRVQNVNTHQSVLQRMLLIGNVDFDTAAGDDYEFSFDGVAQPHDVVDAVHRAQREADANPAAPR
;
A
#
# COMPACT_ATOMS: atom_id res chain seq x y z
N MET A 1 0.40 6.24 15.50
CA MET A 1 0.16 7.65 15.11
C MET A 1 -0.50 8.32 16.28
N ASP A 2 -0.04 9.48 16.70
CA ASP A 2 -0.72 10.24 17.73
C ASP A 2 -1.78 11.09 17.04
N LEU A 3 -3.06 10.82 17.34
CA LEU A 3 -4.18 11.63 16.86
C LEU A 3 -4.15 12.97 17.60
N GLU A 4 -4.50 14.04 16.89
CA GLU A 4 -4.67 15.35 17.54
C GLU A 4 -5.90 15.39 18.44
N PRO A 5 -5.94 16.23 19.47
CA PRO A 5 -7.11 16.35 20.34
C PRO A 5 -8.35 16.72 19.52
N GLY A 6 -9.33 15.81 19.50
CA GLY A 6 -10.57 15.96 18.73
C GLY A 6 -10.56 15.33 17.33
N GLU A 7 -9.44 14.75 16.89
CA GLU A 7 -9.33 14.04 15.62
C GLU A 7 -9.91 12.62 15.74
N HIS A 8 -10.76 12.23 14.79
CA HIS A 8 -11.41 10.93 14.77
C HIS A 8 -10.90 10.07 13.61
N LEU A 9 -10.59 8.81 13.92
CA LEU A 9 -10.20 7.82 12.93
C LEU A 9 -11.43 7.33 12.15
N ILE A 10 -11.42 7.49 10.82
CA ILE A 10 -12.50 7.03 9.94
C ILE A 10 -12.14 5.71 9.27
N PHE A 11 -10.88 5.56 8.86
CA PHE A 11 -10.39 4.36 8.21
C PHE A 11 -8.92 4.12 8.53
N GLU A 12 -8.59 2.85 8.83
CA GLU A 12 -7.21 2.39 8.91
C GLU A 12 -7.09 1.07 8.13
N GLY A 13 -6.04 0.96 7.32
CA GLY A 13 -5.84 -0.21 6.49
C GLY A 13 -4.40 -0.43 6.10
N HIS A 14 -4.16 -1.63 5.59
CA HIS A 14 -2.89 -2.07 5.02
C HIS A 14 -3.10 -2.55 3.58
N PRO A 15 -2.05 -2.61 2.76
CA PRO A 15 -2.12 -3.28 1.47
C PRO A 15 -2.69 -4.70 1.61
N SER A 16 -3.57 -5.09 0.71
CA SER A 16 -4.16 -6.44 0.70
C SER A 16 -3.09 -7.50 0.44
N TRP A 17 -3.22 -8.67 1.05
CA TRP A 17 -2.41 -9.84 0.70
C TRP A 17 -2.47 -10.18 -0.79
N ARG A 18 -3.60 -9.95 -1.41
CA ARG A 18 -3.83 -10.18 -2.84
C ARG A 18 -3.00 -9.25 -3.72
N SER A 19 -2.69 -8.05 -3.26
CA SER A 19 -1.85 -7.09 -4.00
C SER A 19 -0.39 -7.55 -4.11
N ILE A 20 0.07 -8.41 -3.18
CA ILE A 20 1.43 -8.90 -3.12
C ILE A 20 1.61 -10.17 -3.98
N ILE A 21 0.52 -10.78 -4.45
CA ILE A 21 0.59 -11.99 -5.31
C ILE A 21 1.50 -11.77 -6.51
N GLY A 22 1.40 -10.61 -7.19
CA GLY A 22 2.26 -10.29 -8.31
C GLY A 22 3.76 -10.23 -7.94
N PHE A 23 4.09 -9.76 -6.74
CA PHE A 23 5.45 -9.78 -6.22
C PHE A 23 5.94 -11.22 -5.98
N TYR A 24 5.11 -12.07 -5.38
CA TYR A 24 5.45 -13.47 -5.15
C TYR A 24 5.60 -14.26 -6.44
N LEU A 25 4.76 -14.04 -7.45
CA LEU A 25 4.90 -14.67 -8.75
C LEU A 25 6.22 -14.30 -9.44
N LYS A 26 6.57 -13.01 -9.46
CA LYS A 26 7.87 -12.56 -9.99
C LYS A 26 9.03 -13.16 -9.19
N GLY A 27 8.94 -13.18 -7.88
CA GLY A 27 9.93 -13.78 -6.99
C GLY A 27 10.10 -15.27 -7.25
N LEU A 28 9.00 -16.02 -7.44
CA LEU A 28 9.04 -17.45 -7.74
C LEU A 28 9.76 -17.75 -9.07
N VAL A 29 9.50 -16.94 -10.10
CA VAL A 29 10.21 -17.04 -11.39
C VAL A 29 11.72 -16.82 -11.20
N LEU A 30 12.11 -15.80 -10.43
CA LEU A 30 13.53 -15.55 -10.13
C LEU A 30 14.17 -16.72 -9.37
N VAL A 31 13.48 -17.29 -8.39
CA VAL A 31 13.94 -18.47 -7.64
C VAL A 31 14.13 -19.65 -8.60
N ALA A 32 13.20 -19.91 -9.51
CA ALA A 32 13.29 -20.99 -10.49
C ALA A 32 14.49 -20.81 -11.44
N ILE A 33 14.73 -19.58 -11.94
CA ILE A 33 15.86 -19.27 -12.79
C ILE A 33 17.18 -19.47 -12.02
N ALA A 34 17.29 -18.96 -10.80
CA ALA A 34 18.48 -19.11 -9.97
C ALA A 34 18.76 -20.57 -9.62
N ALA A 35 17.72 -21.35 -9.31
CA ALA A 35 17.85 -22.79 -9.08
C ALA A 35 18.35 -23.54 -10.32
N ALA A 36 17.82 -23.20 -11.51
CA ALA A 36 18.29 -23.81 -12.77
C ALA A 36 19.76 -23.49 -13.03
N ILE A 37 20.17 -22.22 -12.87
CA ILE A 37 21.58 -21.83 -13.03
C ILE A 37 22.49 -22.60 -12.06
N ALA A 38 22.10 -22.67 -10.78
CA ALA A 38 22.87 -23.38 -9.76
C ALA A 38 22.97 -24.88 -10.03
N TYR A 39 21.92 -25.50 -10.57
CA TYR A 39 21.90 -26.91 -10.97
C TYR A 39 22.92 -27.21 -12.08
N PHE A 40 22.97 -26.37 -13.12
CA PHE A 40 23.92 -26.53 -14.23
C PHE A 40 25.35 -26.16 -13.87
N ALA A 41 25.52 -25.22 -12.93
CA ALA A 41 26.85 -24.72 -12.57
C ALA A 41 27.56 -25.56 -11.48
N SER A 42 26.81 -26.31 -10.65
CA SER A 42 27.42 -26.95 -9.48
C SER A 42 26.79 -28.32 -9.20
N SER A 43 25.83 -28.42 -8.31
CA SER A 43 25.20 -29.68 -7.92
C SER A 43 23.74 -29.50 -7.54
N THR A 44 22.99 -30.59 -7.50
CA THR A 44 21.59 -30.59 -7.06
C THR A 44 21.46 -30.05 -5.63
N GLY A 45 22.39 -30.37 -4.74
CA GLY A 45 22.35 -29.90 -3.35
C GLY A 45 22.49 -28.37 -3.23
N THR A 46 23.41 -27.77 -3.98
CA THR A 46 23.58 -26.32 -4.00
C THR A 46 22.39 -25.61 -4.65
N ALA A 47 21.79 -26.19 -5.69
CA ALA A 47 20.59 -25.66 -6.33
C ALA A 47 19.40 -25.62 -5.37
N VAL A 48 19.17 -26.71 -4.64
CA VAL A 48 18.09 -26.77 -3.63
C VAL A 48 18.31 -25.77 -2.51
N LEU A 49 19.54 -25.68 -1.99
CA LEU A 49 19.85 -24.73 -0.92
C LEU A 49 19.65 -23.28 -1.38
N ALA A 50 20.14 -22.93 -2.56
CA ALA A 50 19.96 -21.59 -3.13
C ALA A 50 18.49 -21.25 -3.34
N ALA A 51 17.70 -22.18 -3.87
CA ALA A 51 16.24 -22.01 -4.05
C ALA A 51 15.53 -21.77 -2.73
N LEU A 52 15.84 -22.54 -1.68
CA LEU A 52 15.24 -22.39 -0.35
C LEU A 52 15.56 -21.03 0.27
N VAL A 53 16.82 -20.62 0.23
CA VAL A 53 17.25 -19.31 0.77
C VAL A 53 16.54 -18.16 0.05
N LEU A 54 16.54 -18.18 -1.30
CA LEU A 54 15.87 -17.15 -2.09
C LEU A 54 14.35 -17.14 -1.86
N LEU A 55 13.74 -18.32 -1.74
CA LEU A 55 12.31 -18.41 -1.44
C LEU A 55 11.97 -17.76 -0.09
N VAL A 56 12.76 -18.03 0.95
CA VAL A 56 12.59 -17.40 2.26
C VAL A 56 12.73 -15.88 2.17
N ILE A 57 13.71 -15.38 1.41
CA ILE A 57 13.92 -13.93 1.19
C ILE A 57 12.69 -13.31 0.49
N VAL A 58 12.18 -13.96 -0.56
CA VAL A 58 10.99 -13.48 -1.29
C VAL A 58 9.76 -13.45 -0.39
N LEU A 59 9.51 -14.50 0.39
CA LEU A 59 8.38 -14.58 1.30
C LEU A 59 8.49 -13.52 2.41
N ALA A 60 9.65 -13.41 3.03
CA ALA A 60 9.90 -12.42 4.07
C ALA A 60 9.77 -10.98 3.52
N GLY A 61 10.32 -10.70 2.34
CA GLY A 61 10.24 -9.37 1.71
C GLY A 61 8.81 -8.93 1.42
N GLY A 62 7.98 -9.81 0.89
CA GLY A 62 6.56 -9.53 0.66
C GLY A 62 5.78 -9.31 1.96
N TYR A 63 6.02 -10.14 2.97
CA TYR A 63 5.41 -10.00 4.28
C TYR A 63 5.78 -8.68 4.96
N LEU A 64 7.07 -8.35 4.98
CA LEU A 64 7.58 -7.10 5.54
C LEU A 64 7.00 -5.88 4.80
N LYS A 65 6.98 -5.88 3.46
CA LYS A 65 6.39 -4.79 2.68
C LYS A 65 4.96 -4.47 3.12
N ARG A 66 4.16 -5.48 3.41
CA ARG A 66 2.79 -5.30 3.89
C ARG A 66 2.73 -4.72 5.29
N LEU A 67 3.49 -5.30 6.24
CA LEU A 67 3.47 -4.88 7.65
C LEU A 67 3.90 -3.43 7.85
N PHE A 68 4.81 -2.95 7.00
CA PHE A 68 5.38 -1.61 7.11
C PHE A 68 4.71 -0.57 6.20
N THR A 69 3.52 -0.87 5.70
CA THR A 69 2.70 0.10 4.98
C THR A 69 1.35 0.22 5.68
N THR A 70 1.04 1.41 6.16
CA THR A 70 -0.24 1.73 6.81
C THR A 70 -0.87 2.93 6.12
N TYR A 71 -2.15 2.85 5.86
CA TYR A 71 -3.00 3.90 5.33
C TYR A 71 -3.98 4.32 6.42
N THR A 72 -4.06 5.61 6.69
CA THR A 72 -4.96 6.15 7.70
C THR A 72 -5.74 7.33 7.14
N ILE A 73 -7.05 7.36 7.36
CA ILE A 73 -7.94 8.46 7.03
C ILE A 73 -8.60 8.91 8.32
N THR A 74 -8.45 10.18 8.62
CA THR A 74 -9.13 10.84 9.74
C THR A 74 -10.08 11.89 9.20
N ASP A 75 -10.85 12.51 10.05
CA ASP A 75 -11.72 13.66 9.72
C ASP A 75 -10.95 14.92 9.28
N HIS A 76 -9.62 14.98 9.53
CA HIS A 76 -8.78 16.13 9.20
C HIS A 76 -7.76 15.86 8.09
N ARG A 77 -7.18 14.66 8.06
CA ARG A 77 -6.04 14.34 7.17
C ARG A 77 -6.05 12.90 6.66
N LEU A 78 -5.43 12.72 5.48
CA LEU A 78 -5.02 11.44 4.95
C LEU A 78 -3.54 11.23 5.29
N HIS A 79 -3.19 10.06 5.76
CA HIS A 79 -1.82 9.73 6.14
C HIS A 79 -1.38 8.40 5.55
N ILE A 80 -0.21 8.39 4.94
CA ILE A 80 0.48 7.19 4.46
C ILE A 80 1.78 7.06 5.21
N ARG A 81 1.99 5.91 5.81
CA ARG A 81 3.25 5.53 6.41
C ARG A 81 3.82 4.32 5.68
N ARG A 82 5.02 4.47 5.13
CA ARG A 82 5.73 3.41 4.41
C ARG A 82 7.16 3.28 4.92
N GLY A 83 7.68 2.07 4.98
CA GLY A 83 9.10 1.79 5.16
C GLY A 83 9.48 0.97 6.37
N ILE A 84 10.53 0.18 6.20
CA ILE A 84 11.10 -0.74 7.20
C ILE A 84 12.24 -0.04 7.96
N ILE A 85 13.23 0.47 7.24
CA ILE A 85 14.45 1.10 7.78
C ILE A 85 14.33 2.62 7.66
N ALA A 86 14.01 3.10 6.46
CA ALA A 86 13.69 4.49 6.23
C ALA A 86 12.18 4.66 6.29
N ARG A 87 11.68 5.51 7.16
CA ARG A 87 10.26 5.83 7.28
C ARG A 87 9.94 6.98 6.35
N ALA A 88 9.08 6.74 5.38
CA ALA A 88 8.47 7.78 4.57
C ALA A 88 7.04 7.98 5.07
N GLU A 89 6.74 9.18 5.52
CA GLU A 89 5.41 9.59 5.96
C GLU A 89 4.94 10.69 5.03
N GLN A 90 3.76 10.51 4.46
CA GLN A 90 3.10 11.51 3.64
C GLN A 90 1.76 11.84 4.27
N GLN A 91 1.46 13.13 4.35
CA GLN A 91 0.20 13.62 4.90
C GLN A 91 -0.38 14.66 3.96
N THR A 92 -1.69 14.62 3.80
CA THR A 92 -2.44 15.69 3.14
C THR A 92 -3.72 15.98 3.90
N LEU A 93 -4.16 17.23 3.90
CA LEU A 93 -5.42 17.62 4.52
C LEU A 93 -6.58 17.13 3.65
N VAL A 94 -7.64 16.64 4.27
CA VAL A 94 -8.84 16.14 3.58
C VAL A 94 -9.46 17.21 2.69
N ASN A 95 -9.46 18.48 3.12
CA ASN A 95 -9.98 19.61 2.35
C ASN A 95 -9.12 20.01 1.14
N ARG A 96 -7.90 19.48 1.01
CA ARG A 96 -7.03 19.69 -0.16
C ARG A 96 -7.20 18.62 -1.23
N VAL A 97 -7.92 17.55 -0.93
CA VAL A 97 -8.21 16.48 -1.91
C VAL A 97 -9.30 16.99 -2.85
N GLN A 98 -8.96 17.12 -4.12
CA GLN A 98 -9.86 17.61 -5.18
C GLN A 98 -10.55 16.47 -5.91
N ASN A 99 -9.78 15.45 -6.30
CA ASN A 99 -10.30 14.28 -6.99
C ASN A 99 -9.83 13.00 -6.32
N VAL A 100 -10.66 11.97 -6.35
CA VAL A 100 -10.34 10.63 -5.90
C VAL A 100 -10.54 9.69 -7.07
N ASN A 101 -9.44 9.15 -7.59
CA ASN A 101 -9.42 8.27 -8.74
C ASN A 101 -9.17 6.83 -8.30
N THR A 102 -9.93 5.89 -8.83
CA THR A 102 -9.71 4.46 -8.56
C THR A 102 -9.19 3.77 -9.81
N HIS A 103 -8.04 3.14 -9.71
CA HIS A 103 -7.45 2.35 -10.78
C HIS A 103 -7.44 0.87 -10.43
N GLN A 104 -8.04 0.07 -11.30
CA GLN A 104 -8.05 -1.39 -11.20
C GLN A 104 -7.75 -2.02 -12.56
N SER A 105 -6.68 -2.81 -12.65
CA SER A 105 -6.48 -3.71 -13.78
C SER A 105 -7.50 -4.85 -13.74
N VAL A 106 -7.66 -5.58 -14.85
CA VAL A 106 -8.57 -6.74 -14.92
C VAL A 106 -8.25 -7.75 -13.82
N LEU A 107 -6.97 -8.07 -13.60
CA LEU A 107 -6.54 -8.98 -12.55
C LEU A 107 -6.85 -8.43 -11.14
N GLN A 108 -6.58 -7.15 -10.91
CA GLN A 108 -6.90 -6.50 -9.64
C GLN A 108 -8.40 -6.51 -9.35
N ARG A 109 -9.23 -6.30 -10.38
CA ARG A 109 -10.69 -6.37 -10.25
C ARG A 109 -11.17 -7.78 -9.87
N MET A 110 -10.60 -8.83 -10.48
CA MET A 110 -10.89 -10.22 -10.10
C MET A 110 -10.47 -10.53 -8.66
N LEU A 111 -9.40 -9.90 -8.19
CA LEU A 111 -8.89 -10.07 -6.83
C LEU A 111 -9.54 -9.11 -5.82
N LEU A 112 -10.50 -8.28 -6.23
CA LEU A 112 -11.16 -7.25 -5.40
C LEU A 112 -10.16 -6.31 -4.70
N ILE A 113 -9.12 -5.90 -5.44
CA ILE A 113 -8.12 -4.94 -4.98
C ILE A 113 -7.99 -3.82 -6.00
N GLY A 114 -7.41 -2.69 -5.60
CA GLY A 114 -7.13 -1.58 -6.50
C GLY A 114 -6.23 -0.54 -5.86
N ASN A 115 -5.90 0.47 -6.64
CA ASN A 115 -5.20 1.66 -6.17
C ASN A 115 -6.19 2.82 -6.13
N VAL A 116 -6.06 3.64 -5.10
CA VAL A 116 -6.85 4.87 -4.96
C VAL A 116 -5.88 6.04 -4.96
N ASP A 117 -5.95 6.85 -5.99
CA ASP A 117 -5.09 8.00 -6.20
C ASP A 117 -5.84 9.28 -5.84
N PHE A 118 -5.16 10.16 -5.13
CA PHE A 118 -5.73 11.41 -4.63
C PHE A 118 -5.02 12.60 -5.27
N ASP A 119 -5.76 13.38 -6.06
CA ASP A 119 -5.26 14.63 -6.58
C ASP A 119 -5.40 15.71 -5.51
N THR A 120 -4.31 16.37 -5.18
CA THR A 120 -4.27 17.44 -4.19
C THR A 120 -3.95 18.78 -4.82
N ALA A 121 -4.45 19.88 -4.26
CA ALA A 121 -4.22 21.22 -4.76
C ALA A 121 -2.74 21.70 -4.68
N ALA A 122 -1.84 20.91 -4.12
CA ALA A 122 -0.44 21.28 -3.90
C ALA A 122 0.48 21.03 -5.12
N GLY A 123 -0.07 20.65 -6.28
CA GLY A 123 0.63 20.64 -7.59
C GLY A 123 1.89 19.76 -7.68
N ASP A 124 1.95 19.05 -8.72
CA ASP A 124 3.05 18.66 -9.57
C ASP A 124 3.98 17.48 -9.25
N ASP A 125 4.18 16.93 -8.04
CA ASP A 125 5.14 15.82 -7.96
C ASP A 125 4.89 14.73 -6.89
N TYR A 126 3.84 14.83 -6.10
CA TYR A 126 3.56 13.81 -5.09
C TYR A 126 2.23 13.11 -5.38
N GLU A 127 2.32 11.99 -6.09
CA GLU A 127 1.21 11.05 -6.19
C GLU A 127 0.88 10.52 -4.78
N PHE A 128 -0.17 11.07 -4.19
CA PHE A 128 -0.70 10.54 -2.94
C PHE A 128 -1.62 9.38 -3.29
N SER A 129 -1.16 8.16 -3.07
CA SER A 129 -1.85 6.95 -3.52
C SER A 129 -1.86 5.87 -2.45
N PHE A 130 -3.03 5.25 -2.27
CA PHE A 130 -3.19 4.02 -1.50
C PHE A 130 -3.12 2.81 -2.44
N ASP A 131 -1.97 2.14 -2.47
CA ASP A 131 -1.72 1.04 -3.38
C ASP A 131 -2.24 -0.29 -2.86
N GLY A 132 -2.90 -1.05 -3.72
CA GLY A 132 -3.26 -2.44 -3.45
C GLY A 132 -4.23 -2.62 -2.29
N VAL A 133 -5.12 -1.65 -2.07
CA VAL A 133 -6.14 -1.75 -1.02
C VAL A 133 -7.20 -2.77 -1.41
N ALA A 134 -7.74 -3.46 -0.41
CA ALA A 134 -8.94 -4.27 -0.61
C ALA A 134 -10.15 -3.34 -0.72
N GLN A 135 -11.06 -3.65 -1.66
CA GLN A 135 -12.30 -2.89 -1.84
C GLN A 135 -12.06 -1.38 -1.94
N PRO A 136 -11.43 -0.87 -3.02
CA PRO A 136 -11.08 0.54 -3.13
C PRO A 136 -12.26 1.51 -3.01
N HIS A 137 -13.48 1.05 -3.27
CA HIS A 137 -14.69 1.85 -3.08
C HIS A 137 -14.92 2.21 -1.61
N ASP A 138 -14.60 1.32 -0.66
CA ASP A 138 -14.74 1.60 0.77
C ASP A 138 -13.80 2.73 1.21
N VAL A 139 -12.62 2.81 0.58
CA VAL A 139 -11.66 3.91 0.80
C VAL A 139 -12.20 5.22 0.25
N VAL A 140 -12.78 5.22 -0.95
CA VAL A 140 -13.42 6.40 -1.55
C VAL A 140 -14.55 6.90 -0.66
N ASP A 141 -15.41 6.00 -0.18
CA ASP A 141 -16.51 6.34 0.72
C ASP A 141 -16.01 6.88 2.07
N ALA A 142 -14.89 6.37 2.58
CA ALA A 142 -14.25 6.87 3.79
C ALA A 142 -13.74 8.30 3.61
N VAL A 143 -13.11 8.61 2.47
CA VAL A 143 -12.66 9.97 2.15
C VAL A 143 -13.84 10.93 2.03
N HIS A 144 -14.91 10.54 1.33
CA HIS A 144 -16.11 11.38 1.23
C HIS A 144 -16.79 11.60 2.59
N ARG A 145 -16.72 10.62 3.50
CA ARG A 145 -17.20 10.84 4.89
C ARG A 145 -16.31 11.84 5.61
N ALA A 146 -14.99 11.69 5.52
CA ALA A 146 -14.04 12.61 6.11
C ALA A 146 -14.27 14.06 5.63
N GLN A 147 -14.47 14.25 4.32
CA GLN A 147 -14.76 15.57 3.74
C GLN A 147 -16.05 16.17 4.33
N ARG A 148 -17.12 15.38 4.41
CA ARG A 148 -18.39 15.87 5.01
C ARG A 148 -18.27 16.23 6.48
N GLU A 149 -17.50 15.48 7.25
CA GLU A 149 -17.24 15.75 8.67
C GLU A 149 -16.39 16.99 8.86
N ALA A 150 -15.35 17.17 8.02
CA ALA A 150 -14.51 18.37 8.01
C ALA A 150 -15.34 19.64 7.67
N ASP A 151 -16.27 19.55 6.71
CA ASP A 151 -17.15 20.67 6.33
C ASP A 151 -18.18 20.97 7.42
N ALA A 152 -18.63 19.97 8.17
CA ALA A 152 -19.59 20.13 9.25
C ALA A 152 -18.97 20.73 10.52
N ASN A 153 -17.63 20.61 10.68
CA ASN A 153 -16.90 21.12 11.83
C ASN A 153 -15.85 22.19 11.43
N PRO A 154 -16.26 23.43 11.13
CA PRO A 154 -15.35 24.50 10.67
C PRO A 154 -14.36 24.99 11.73
N ALA A 155 -14.41 24.46 12.96
CA ALA A 155 -13.48 24.77 14.04
C ALA A 155 -12.17 23.93 13.99
N ALA A 156 -12.05 23.01 13.02
CA ALA A 156 -10.82 22.27 12.80
C ALA A 156 -9.69 23.19 12.32
N PRO A 157 -8.46 23.01 12.77
CA PRO A 157 -7.31 23.84 12.35
C PRO A 157 -7.13 23.73 10.84
N ARG A 158 -7.07 24.90 10.19
CA ARG A 158 -6.86 25.06 8.74
C ARG A 158 -5.39 24.98 8.38
#